data_ed57caf77bfc8c63bba42490e29a11de
#
_entry.id   ed57caf77bfc8c63bba42490e29a11de
#
_cell.length_a   1.000
_cell.length_b   1.000
_cell.length_c   1.000
_cell.angle_alpha   90.00
_cell.angle_beta   90.00
_cell.angle_gamma   90.00
#
_symmetry.space_group_name_H-M   'P 1'
#
loop_
_entity.id
_entity.type
_entity.pdbx_description
1 polymer ?
#
loop_
_entity_poly.entity_id
_entity_poly.type
_entity_poly.pdbx_seq_one_letter_code
_entity_poly.pdbx_strand_id
1 'polypeptide(L)'
;TMYGTSSDGSVPPISDAELNLFLANLDCSGKRKELMRCALSLVGRVPYFWGGKSAPGWNSEWNTPKLVTAAGSSSTGTIRPYGLDCSGFTEWVYQTALGVTLYDGTWNQWDATHAITEEELLPGDLGFMAVPGTVPVNHVLLYAGKDADGNKLWVHCASGTGVVLNSPDYVTQYRRRNDVDLEGDLVPAALDVEEAGTSG
;
A
#
# COMPACT_ATOMS: atom_id res chain seq x y z
N THR A 1 8.88 -16.94 10.43
CA THR A 1 7.68 -16.31 9.88
C THR A 1 7.84 -16.03 8.40
N MET A 2 6.84 -16.37 7.61
CA MET A 2 6.84 -16.19 6.15
C MET A 2 6.86 -14.71 5.74
N TYR A 3 6.44 -13.82 6.63
CA TYR A 3 6.33 -12.39 6.38
C TYR A 3 7.16 -11.60 7.40
N GLY A 4 7.64 -10.42 6.99
CA GLY A 4 8.44 -9.56 7.81
C GLY A 4 9.89 -9.49 7.34
N THR A 5 10.82 -9.23 8.24
CA THR A 5 12.23 -9.09 7.92
C THR A 5 12.99 -10.40 8.06
N SER A 6 14.01 -10.57 7.23
CA SER A 6 14.98 -11.66 7.35
C SER A 6 15.88 -11.45 8.58
N SER A 7 16.68 -12.46 8.92
CA SER A 7 17.60 -12.40 10.06
C SER A 7 18.63 -11.28 9.95
N ASP A 8 18.96 -10.82 8.75
CA ASP A 8 19.86 -9.69 8.49
C ASP A 8 19.16 -8.33 8.45
N GLY A 9 17.85 -8.28 8.74
CA GLY A 9 17.06 -7.05 8.72
C GLY A 9 16.47 -6.68 7.37
N SER A 10 16.80 -7.42 6.31
CA SER A 10 16.23 -7.17 4.97
C SER A 10 14.81 -7.74 4.86
N VAL A 11 14.04 -7.19 3.91
CA VAL A 11 12.70 -7.68 3.58
C VAL A 11 12.78 -8.45 2.27
N PRO A 12 12.56 -9.78 2.28
CA PRO A 12 12.61 -10.55 1.05
C PRO A 12 11.42 -10.21 0.15
N PRO A 13 11.64 -10.10 -1.18
CA PRO A 13 10.54 -9.93 -2.12
C PRO A 13 9.60 -11.13 -2.08
N ILE A 14 8.31 -10.87 -2.33
CA ILE A 14 7.32 -11.92 -2.50
C ILE A 14 7.39 -12.42 -3.94
N SER A 15 7.55 -13.72 -4.12
CA SER A 15 7.57 -14.33 -5.47
C SER A 15 6.19 -14.29 -6.10
N ASP A 16 6.14 -14.42 -7.43
CA ASP A 16 4.87 -14.46 -8.16
C ASP A 16 3.99 -15.64 -7.69
N ALA A 17 4.59 -16.79 -7.41
CA ALA A 17 3.87 -17.94 -6.90
C ALA A 17 3.26 -17.69 -5.51
N GLU A 18 4.04 -17.09 -4.61
CA GLU A 18 3.56 -16.73 -3.28
C GLU A 18 2.46 -15.68 -3.36
N LEU A 19 2.60 -14.68 -4.24
CA LEU A 19 1.61 -13.63 -4.45
C LEU A 19 0.30 -14.22 -4.97
N ASN A 20 0.36 -15.08 -5.97
CA ASN A 20 -0.83 -15.72 -6.54
C ASN A 20 -1.54 -16.59 -5.50
N LEU A 21 -0.80 -17.33 -4.69
CA LEU A 21 -1.38 -18.13 -3.61
C LEU A 21 -2.03 -17.25 -2.55
N PHE A 22 -1.38 -16.16 -2.16
CA PHE A 22 -1.93 -15.20 -1.21
C PHE A 22 -3.27 -14.63 -1.70
N LEU A 23 -3.31 -14.19 -2.96
CA LEU A 23 -4.52 -13.61 -3.55
C LEU A 23 -5.64 -14.64 -3.69
N ALA A 24 -5.30 -15.90 -4.02
CA ALA A 24 -6.28 -16.97 -4.13
C ALA A 24 -6.96 -17.27 -2.80
N ASN A 25 -6.27 -17.06 -1.69
CA ASN A 25 -6.78 -17.30 -0.33
C ASN A 25 -7.51 -16.11 0.28
N LEU A 26 -7.50 -14.95 -0.39
CA LEU A 26 -8.22 -13.78 0.10
C LEU A 26 -9.71 -13.90 -0.24
N ASP A 27 -10.55 -13.71 0.77
CA ASP A 27 -12.00 -13.64 0.60
C ASP A 27 -12.43 -12.18 0.50
N CYS A 28 -12.36 -11.63 -0.70
CA CYS A 28 -12.74 -10.25 -0.97
C CYS A 28 -13.00 -10.05 -2.47
N SER A 29 -13.47 -8.84 -2.83
CA SER A 29 -13.77 -8.48 -4.21
C SER A 29 -12.55 -8.51 -5.12
N GLY A 30 -12.77 -8.57 -6.44
CA GLY A 30 -11.71 -8.48 -7.43
C GLY A 30 -10.94 -7.16 -7.36
N LYS A 31 -11.64 -6.05 -7.09
CA LYS A 31 -10.99 -4.74 -6.90
C LYS A 31 -10.05 -4.73 -5.71
N ARG A 32 -10.48 -5.31 -4.58
CA ARG A 32 -9.64 -5.43 -3.40
C ARG A 32 -8.44 -6.35 -3.62
N LYS A 33 -8.63 -7.43 -4.36
CA LYS A 33 -7.51 -8.32 -4.76
C LYS A 33 -6.49 -7.56 -5.61
N GLU A 34 -6.95 -6.68 -6.50
CA GLU A 34 -6.04 -5.88 -7.32
C GLU A 34 -5.26 -4.86 -6.48
N LEU A 35 -5.90 -4.24 -5.49
CA LEU A 35 -5.17 -3.42 -4.52
C LEU A 35 -4.05 -4.22 -3.85
N MET A 36 -4.34 -5.44 -3.42
CA MET A 36 -3.35 -6.30 -2.78
C MET A 36 -2.27 -6.77 -3.75
N ARG A 37 -2.62 -7.07 -4.99
CA ARG A 37 -1.64 -7.42 -6.02
C ARG A 37 -0.62 -6.32 -6.21
N CYS A 38 -1.08 -5.09 -6.38
CA CYS A 38 -0.19 -3.93 -6.54
C CYS A 38 0.65 -3.69 -5.29
N ALA A 39 0.02 -3.71 -4.12
CA ALA A 39 0.72 -3.46 -2.86
C ALA A 39 1.82 -4.50 -2.60
N LEU A 40 1.49 -5.78 -2.71
CA LEU A 40 2.41 -6.88 -2.41
C LEU A 40 3.52 -7.01 -3.45
N SER A 41 3.29 -6.54 -4.68
CA SER A 41 4.33 -6.55 -5.71
C SER A 41 5.53 -5.67 -5.36
N LEU A 42 5.38 -4.70 -4.47
CA LEU A 42 6.47 -3.82 -4.04
C LEU A 42 7.19 -4.28 -2.78
N VAL A 43 6.69 -5.31 -2.10
CA VAL A 43 7.32 -5.81 -0.87
C VAL A 43 8.76 -6.25 -1.15
N GLY A 44 9.68 -5.70 -0.37
CA GLY A 44 11.11 -5.98 -0.50
C GLY A 44 11.79 -5.38 -1.73
N ARG A 45 11.08 -4.59 -2.53
CA ARG A 45 11.58 -4.04 -3.80
C ARG A 45 11.69 -2.52 -3.80
N VAL A 46 10.97 -1.83 -2.93
CA VAL A 46 10.94 -0.36 -2.89
C VAL A 46 11.30 0.10 -1.48
N PRO A 47 12.36 0.91 -1.35
CA PRO A 47 12.79 1.42 -0.05
C PRO A 47 11.90 2.56 0.44
N TYR A 48 12.03 2.87 1.73
CA TYR A 48 11.43 4.07 2.29
C TYR A 48 12.28 5.30 1.92
N PHE A 49 11.59 6.34 1.45
CA PHE A 49 12.21 7.62 1.13
C PHE A 49 11.26 8.75 1.56
N TRP A 50 11.70 9.57 2.52
CA TRP A 50 10.88 10.65 3.05
C TRP A 50 10.50 11.65 1.95
N GLY A 51 9.20 11.92 1.80
CA GLY A 51 8.67 12.72 0.71
C GLY A 51 8.58 11.99 -0.62
N GLY A 52 8.87 10.69 -0.65
CA GLY A 52 8.82 9.88 -1.88
C GLY A 52 7.40 9.67 -2.39
N LYS A 53 7.15 10.11 -3.61
CA LYS A 53 5.88 10.00 -4.33
C LYS A 53 6.17 9.54 -5.76
N SER A 54 5.27 8.78 -6.34
CA SER A 54 5.44 8.29 -7.71
C SER A 54 4.12 8.23 -8.44
N ALA A 55 4.17 8.45 -9.75
CA ALA A 55 3.06 8.18 -10.66
C ALA A 55 2.72 6.68 -10.67
N PRO A 56 1.53 6.30 -11.14
CA PRO A 56 1.16 4.88 -11.24
C PRO A 56 2.18 4.05 -12.02
N GLY A 57 2.33 2.80 -11.64
CA GLY A 57 3.24 1.86 -12.28
C GLY A 57 4.64 1.88 -11.67
N TRP A 58 5.50 1.02 -12.20
CA TRP A 58 6.88 0.91 -11.73
C TRP A 58 7.67 2.18 -12.06
N ASN A 59 8.39 2.73 -11.07
CA ASN A 59 9.27 3.86 -11.26
C ASN A 59 10.72 3.38 -11.39
N SER A 60 11.33 3.59 -12.56
CA SER A 60 12.70 3.14 -12.83
C SER A 60 13.75 3.86 -11.99
N GLU A 61 13.40 4.95 -11.33
CA GLU A 61 14.31 5.67 -10.44
C GLU A 61 14.34 5.11 -9.03
N TRP A 62 13.40 4.26 -8.65
CA TRP A 62 13.46 3.59 -7.36
C TRP A 62 14.77 2.83 -7.20
N ASN A 63 15.29 2.83 -5.99
CA ASN A 63 16.58 2.24 -5.61
C ASN A 63 17.81 2.99 -6.14
N THR A 64 17.64 4.10 -6.87
CA THR A 64 18.78 4.94 -7.24
C THR A 64 19.08 5.95 -6.13
N PRO A 65 20.34 6.33 -5.90
CA PRO A 65 20.68 7.32 -4.88
C PRO A 65 20.07 8.69 -5.21
N LYS A 66 19.36 9.26 -4.25
CA LYS A 66 18.80 10.62 -4.36
C LYS A 66 18.93 11.38 -3.05
N LEU A 67 19.00 12.69 -3.15
CA LEU A 67 19.00 13.59 -2.00
C LEU A 67 17.57 13.70 -1.43
N VAL A 68 17.44 13.49 -0.13
CA VAL A 68 16.19 13.73 0.59
C VAL A 68 16.05 15.23 0.79
N THR A 69 15.12 15.86 0.07
CA THR A 69 14.93 17.32 0.09
C THR A 69 13.75 17.76 0.95
N ALA A 70 12.75 16.89 1.17
CA ALA A 70 11.61 17.24 2.01
C ALA A 70 12.06 17.46 3.46
N ALA A 71 11.55 18.52 4.07
CA ALA A 71 11.86 18.87 5.45
C ALA A 71 11.15 17.94 6.43
N GLY A 72 11.65 17.86 7.65
CA GLY A 72 10.96 17.23 8.77
C GLY A 72 11.37 15.80 9.11
N SER A 73 12.44 15.29 8.51
CA SER A 73 12.99 13.96 8.83
C SER A 73 14.45 14.07 9.23
N SER A 74 14.92 13.11 10.03
CA SER A 74 16.35 12.95 10.30
C SER A 74 17.17 12.62 9.05
N SER A 75 16.52 12.08 8.02
CA SER A 75 17.17 11.78 6.73
C SER A 75 17.27 12.98 5.81
N THR A 76 16.56 14.09 6.09
CA THR A 76 16.62 15.30 5.26
C THR A 76 18.05 15.78 5.10
N GLY A 77 18.44 16.05 3.84
CA GLY A 77 19.82 16.45 3.51
C GLY A 77 20.79 15.31 3.32
N THR A 78 20.35 14.06 3.44
CA THR A 78 21.17 12.87 3.17
C THR A 78 20.79 12.23 1.84
N ILE A 79 21.73 11.44 1.28
CA ILE A 79 21.50 10.67 0.05
C ILE A 79 21.06 9.28 0.45
N ARG A 80 19.91 8.85 -0.08
CA ARG A 80 19.29 7.56 0.19
C ARG A 80 18.79 6.91 -1.08
N PRO A 81 18.63 5.58 -1.12
CA PRO A 81 17.93 4.94 -2.24
C PRO A 81 16.52 5.50 -2.39
N TYR A 82 16.16 5.93 -3.59
CA TYR A 82 14.84 6.51 -3.83
C TYR A 82 13.73 5.48 -3.68
N GLY A 83 12.63 5.91 -3.13
CA GLY A 83 11.48 5.06 -2.90
C GLY A 83 10.23 5.88 -2.58
N LEU A 84 9.41 5.34 -1.69
CA LEU A 84 8.15 5.94 -1.29
C LEU A 84 8.13 6.16 0.23
N ASP A 85 7.35 7.14 0.68
CA ASP A 85 6.97 7.21 2.09
C ASP A 85 5.66 6.45 2.33
N CYS A 86 5.14 6.47 3.55
CA CYS A 86 3.96 5.67 3.89
C CYS A 86 2.71 6.08 3.09
N SER A 87 2.43 7.36 3.02
CA SER A 87 1.28 7.88 2.25
C SER A 87 1.52 7.84 0.74
N GLY A 88 2.76 7.97 0.30
CA GLY A 88 3.14 7.80 -1.09
C GLY A 88 2.90 6.38 -1.58
N PHE A 89 3.15 5.39 -0.73
CA PHE A 89 2.87 3.99 -1.03
C PHE A 89 1.37 3.72 -1.19
N THR A 90 0.57 4.14 -0.23
CA THR A 90 -0.88 3.90 -0.28
C THR A 90 -1.54 4.62 -1.46
N GLU A 91 -1.13 5.84 -1.75
CA GLU A 91 -1.59 6.58 -2.93
C GLU A 91 -1.20 5.86 -4.22
N TRP A 92 0.05 5.40 -4.32
CA TRP A 92 0.51 4.66 -5.49
C TRP A 92 -0.32 3.40 -5.73
N VAL A 93 -0.63 2.66 -4.65
CA VAL A 93 -1.43 1.43 -4.76
C VAL A 93 -2.81 1.71 -5.32
N TYR A 94 -3.52 2.69 -4.75
CA TYR A 94 -4.87 3.01 -5.21
C TYR A 94 -4.90 3.54 -6.64
N GLN A 95 -3.95 4.39 -6.99
CA GLN A 95 -3.85 4.90 -8.36
C GLN A 95 -3.45 3.81 -9.36
N THR A 96 -2.49 2.98 -9.02
CA THR A 96 -2.01 1.92 -9.92
C THR A 96 -3.07 0.84 -10.12
N ALA A 97 -3.73 0.41 -9.04
CA ALA A 97 -4.71 -0.66 -9.09
C ALA A 97 -6.04 -0.22 -9.69
N LEU A 98 -6.56 0.94 -9.30
CA LEU A 98 -7.93 1.34 -9.59
C LEU A 98 -8.08 2.71 -10.26
N GLY A 99 -6.99 3.44 -10.43
CA GLY A 99 -7.06 4.83 -10.92
C GLY A 99 -7.75 5.78 -9.93
N VAL A 100 -7.77 5.45 -8.67
CA VAL A 100 -8.42 6.21 -7.61
C VAL A 100 -7.37 6.97 -6.81
N THR A 101 -7.59 8.29 -6.61
CA THR A 101 -6.69 9.07 -5.75
C THR A 101 -7.01 8.83 -4.27
N LEU A 102 -5.95 8.76 -3.45
CA LEU A 102 -6.06 8.87 -1.99
C LEU A 102 -5.55 10.21 -1.48
N TYR A 103 -5.05 11.05 -2.39
CA TYR A 103 -4.41 12.32 -2.09
C TYR A 103 -3.05 12.16 -1.39
N ASP A 104 -2.32 13.25 -1.31
CA ASP A 104 -0.97 13.27 -0.75
C ASP A 104 -0.99 13.52 0.76
N GLY A 105 -0.20 12.73 1.49
CA GLY A 105 -0.05 12.89 2.92
C GLY A 105 -1.10 12.14 3.74
N THR A 106 -0.71 11.73 4.95
CA THR A 106 -1.57 10.95 5.85
C THR A 106 -2.84 11.71 6.24
N TRP A 107 -2.75 13.02 6.43
CA TRP A 107 -3.89 13.87 6.76
C TRP A 107 -4.94 13.91 5.67
N ASN A 108 -4.51 14.10 4.43
CA ASN A 108 -5.43 14.13 3.30
C ASN A 108 -6.07 12.76 3.08
N GLN A 109 -5.33 11.69 3.33
CA GLN A 109 -5.88 10.33 3.26
C GLN A 109 -6.87 10.06 4.40
N TRP A 110 -6.59 10.58 5.58
CA TRP A 110 -7.56 10.52 6.67
C TRP A 110 -8.87 11.21 6.28
N ASP A 111 -8.78 12.42 5.74
CA ASP A 111 -9.96 13.19 5.33
C ASP A 111 -10.72 12.56 4.15
N ALA A 112 -10.02 11.79 3.31
CA ALA A 112 -10.62 11.08 2.17
C ALA A 112 -11.30 9.76 2.55
N THR A 113 -11.29 9.41 3.82
CA THR A 113 -11.82 8.15 4.33
C THR A 113 -12.79 8.38 5.48
N HIS A 114 -13.58 7.36 5.79
CA HIS A 114 -14.46 7.36 6.96
C HIS A 114 -14.12 6.17 7.87
N ALA A 115 -14.42 6.32 9.16
CA ALA A 115 -14.15 5.28 10.15
C ALA A 115 -14.99 4.04 9.89
N ILE A 116 -14.39 2.87 10.07
CA ILE A 116 -15.04 1.57 10.08
C ILE A 116 -14.67 0.81 11.35
N THR A 117 -15.42 -0.22 11.67
CA THR A 117 -15.11 -1.10 12.80
C THR A 117 -14.08 -2.15 12.40
N GLU A 118 -13.49 -2.80 13.40
CA GLU A 118 -12.57 -3.91 13.18
C GLU A 118 -13.24 -5.03 12.39
N GLU A 119 -14.49 -5.32 12.69
CA GLU A 119 -15.25 -6.38 12.03
C GLU A 119 -15.55 -6.08 10.56
N GLU A 120 -15.58 -4.81 10.20
CA GLU A 120 -15.79 -4.37 8.83
C GLU A 120 -14.53 -4.40 7.96
N LEU A 121 -13.35 -4.59 8.56
CA LEU A 121 -12.08 -4.57 7.83
C LEU A 121 -12.07 -5.59 6.69
N LEU A 122 -11.72 -5.11 5.50
CA LEU A 122 -11.50 -5.92 4.31
C LEU A 122 -10.17 -5.54 3.65
N PRO A 123 -9.51 -6.45 2.94
CA PRO A 123 -8.24 -6.14 2.28
C PRO A 123 -8.31 -4.88 1.41
N GLY A 124 -7.35 -3.99 1.59
CA GLY A 124 -7.31 -2.69 0.93
C GLY A 124 -7.87 -1.53 1.74
N ASP A 125 -8.56 -1.78 2.85
CA ASP A 125 -8.93 -0.72 3.78
C ASP A 125 -7.67 -0.14 4.45
N LEU A 126 -7.78 1.09 4.96
CA LEU A 126 -6.65 1.80 5.54
C LEU A 126 -6.61 1.64 7.05
N GLY A 127 -5.39 1.51 7.56
CA GLY A 127 -5.09 1.62 8.97
C GLY A 127 -4.23 2.83 9.24
N PHE A 128 -4.42 3.46 10.39
CA PHE A 128 -3.63 4.62 10.80
C PHE A 128 -3.09 4.41 12.20
N MET A 129 -1.89 4.91 12.42
CA MET A 129 -1.35 5.09 13.75
C MET A 129 -1.72 6.49 14.23
N ALA A 130 -2.55 6.54 15.27
CA ALA A 130 -2.88 7.78 15.96
C ALA A 130 -2.56 7.61 17.42
N VAL A 131 -1.80 8.54 17.98
CA VAL A 131 -1.55 8.57 19.41
C VAL A 131 -2.78 9.20 20.07
N PRO A 132 -3.40 8.53 21.07
CA PRO A 132 -4.59 9.09 21.72
C PRO A 132 -4.38 10.52 22.22
N GLY A 133 -5.32 11.39 21.90
CA GLY A 133 -5.26 12.80 22.31
C GLY A 133 -4.34 13.67 21.46
N THR A 134 -3.67 13.10 20.49
CA THR A 134 -2.89 13.84 19.51
C THR A 134 -3.42 13.59 18.12
N VAL A 135 -3.53 14.65 17.36
CA VAL A 135 -3.68 14.63 15.93
C VAL A 135 -2.42 15.32 15.48
N PRO A 136 -1.55 14.74 14.74
CA PRO A 136 -1.72 14.07 13.48
C PRO A 136 -1.56 12.56 13.50
N VAL A 137 -2.17 11.98 12.52
CA VAL A 137 -1.93 10.65 12.04
C VAL A 137 -0.58 10.65 11.33
N ASN A 138 0.39 9.91 11.80
CA ASN A 138 1.75 9.98 11.25
C ASN A 138 2.19 8.70 10.50
N HIS A 139 1.31 7.72 10.39
CA HIS A 139 1.58 6.52 9.60
C HIS A 139 0.29 5.94 9.06
N VAL A 140 0.33 5.43 7.83
CA VAL A 140 -0.81 4.82 7.14
C VAL A 140 -0.39 3.48 6.54
N LEU A 141 -1.30 2.51 6.61
CA LEU A 141 -1.09 1.13 6.21
C LEU A 141 -2.31 0.63 5.43
N LEU A 142 -2.12 -0.45 4.66
CA LEU A 142 -3.21 -1.15 3.99
C LEU A 142 -3.43 -2.51 4.63
N TYR A 143 -4.68 -2.82 4.96
CA TYR A 143 -5.05 -4.11 5.52
C TYR A 143 -4.91 -5.21 4.47
N ALA A 144 -4.30 -6.32 4.84
CA ALA A 144 -4.03 -7.43 3.94
C ALA A 144 -4.70 -8.75 4.36
N GLY A 145 -5.63 -8.69 5.30
CA GLY A 145 -6.28 -9.89 5.82
C GLY A 145 -5.61 -10.39 7.08
N LYS A 146 -5.83 -11.65 7.42
CA LYS A 146 -5.26 -12.28 8.63
C LYS A 146 -4.35 -13.43 8.25
N ASP A 147 -3.35 -13.67 9.08
CA ASP A 147 -2.51 -14.87 8.97
C ASP A 147 -3.23 -16.10 9.55
N ALA A 148 -2.56 -17.26 9.52
CA ALA A 148 -3.11 -18.52 10.00
C ALA A 148 -3.43 -18.50 11.50
N ASP A 149 -2.76 -17.63 12.27
CA ASP A 149 -2.96 -17.49 13.71
C ASP A 149 -4.02 -16.43 14.05
N GLY A 150 -4.64 -15.81 13.04
CA GLY A 150 -5.66 -14.79 13.23
C GLY A 150 -5.12 -13.39 13.47
N ASN A 151 -3.81 -13.16 13.29
CA ASN A 151 -3.20 -11.84 13.41
C ASN A 151 -3.47 -11.02 12.15
N LYS A 152 -3.79 -9.74 12.34
CA LYS A 152 -3.98 -8.82 11.22
C LYS A 152 -2.67 -8.57 10.51
N LEU A 153 -2.68 -8.73 9.19
CA LEU A 153 -1.56 -8.42 8.32
C LEU A 153 -1.77 -7.06 7.67
N TRP A 154 -0.68 -6.28 7.61
CA TRP A 154 -0.67 -4.96 7.01
C TRP A 154 0.49 -4.85 6.03
N VAL A 155 0.22 -4.29 4.87
CA VAL A 155 1.26 -3.93 3.90
C VAL A 155 1.44 -2.42 3.92
N HIS A 156 2.68 -1.97 4.09
CA HIS A 156 2.98 -0.56 4.25
C HIS A 156 4.44 -0.26 3.93
N CYS A 157 4.75 1.02 3.79
CA CYS A 157 6.11 1.47 3.57
C CYS A 157 6.58 2.21 4.83
N ALA A 158 7.55 1.65 5.51
CA ALA A 158 8.04 2.18 6.79
C ALA A 158 9.55 2.44 6.74
N SER A 159 9.99 3.43 7.53
CA SER A 159 11.40 3.71 7.72
C SER A 159 12.11 2.47 8.27
N GLY A 160 13.24 2.12 7.70
CA GLY A 160 14.03 0.95 8.10
C GLY A 160 13.69 -0.34 7.35
N THR A 161 12.50 -0.47 6.79
CA THR A 161 12.09 -1.69 6.07
C THR A 161 11.77 -1.43 4.59
N GLY A 162 11.33 -0.22 4.23
CA GLY A 162 10.67 0.00 2.97
C GLY A 162 9.31 -0.69 2.95
N VAL A 163 8.87 -1.13 1.78
CA VAL A 163 7.58 -1.83 1.66
C VAL A 163 7.68 -3.22 2.26
N VAL A 164 6.83 -3.49 3.23
CA VAL A 164 6.84 -4.72 4.03
C VAL A 164 5.41 -5.20 4.29
N LEU A 165 5.25 -6.51 4.41
CA LEU A 165 4.03 -7.16 4.90
C LEU A 165 4.34 -7.73 6.27
N ASN A 166 3.67 -7.23 7.31
CA ASN A 166 3.87 -7.68 8.68
C ASN A 166 2.61 -7.46 9.52
N SER A 167 2.71 -7.74 10.81
CA SER A 167 1.59 -7.64 11.75
C SER A 167 1.94 -6.70 12.93
N PRO A 168 2.05 -5.38 12.68
CA PRO A 168 2.32 -4.43 13.76
C PRO A 168 1.14 -4.30 14.70
N ASP A 169 1.41 -3.94 15.95
CA ASP A 169 0.41 -3.78 17.01
C ASP A 169 -0.03 -2.32 17.23
N TYR A 170 0.51 -1.39 16.45
CA TYR A 170 0.30 0.05 16.67
C TYR A 170 -0.82 0.66 15.81
N VAL A 171 -1.53 -0.14 15.01
CA VAL A 171 -2.65 0.38 14.20
C VAL A 171 -3.86 0.56 15.10
N THR A 172 -4.32 1.79 15.23
CA THR A 172 -5.38 2.15 16.19
C THR A 172 -6.67 2.61 15.54
N GLN A 173 -6.63 2.98 14.25
CA GLN A 173 -7.79 3.47 13.52
C GLN A 173 -7.94 2.70 12.21
N TYR A 174 -9.17 2.32 11.89
CA TYR A 174 -9.52 1.62 10.65
C TYR A 174 -10.43 2.50 9.83
N ARG A 175 -10.11 2.68 8.54
CA ARG A 175 -10.84 3.61 7.69
C ARG A 175 -10.97 3.06 6.27
N ARG A 176 -12.01 3.54 5.57
CA ARG A 176 -12.30 3.15 4.18
C ARG A 176 -12.49 4.38 3.31
N ARG A 177 -12.00 4.29 2.07
CA ARG A 177 -12.10 5.39 1.08
C ARG A 177 -13.57 5.79 0.86
N ASN A 178 -13.82 7.10 0.95
CA ASN A 178 -15.14 7.68 0.67
C ASN A 178 -15.48 7.60 -0.82
N ASP A 179 -16.76 7.47 -1.14
CA ASP A 179 -17.32 7.68 -2.47
C ASP A 179 -16.70 6.82 -3.58
N VAL A 180 -16.10 5.70 -3.23
CA VAL A 180 -15.52 4.75 -4.18
C VAL A 180 -16.09 3.38 -3.89
N ASP A 181 -16.60 2.72 -4.93
CA ASP A 181 -17.02 1.33 -4.84
C ASP A 181 -15.79 0.43 -4.92
N LEU A 182 -15.44 -0.21 -3.82
CA LEU A 182 -14.35 -1.18 -3.73
C LEU A 182 -14.83 -2.62 -3.91
N GLU A 183 -16.12 -2.83 -4.04
CA GLU A 183 -16.70 -4.15 -4.23
C GLU A 183 -16.93 -4.41 -5.72
N GLY A 184 -16.93 -5.66 -6.09
CA GLY A 184 -17.08 -6.05 -7.49
C GLY A 184 -15.75 -6.32 -8.18
N ASP A 185 -15.83 -6.67 -9.45
CA ASP A 185 -14.67 -7.03 -10.26
C ASP A 185 -14.19 -5.85 -11.10
N LEU A 186 -12.92 -5.91 -11.50
CA LEU A 186 -12.39 -4.97 -12.48
C LEU A 186 -13.07 -5.18 -13.83
N VAL A 187 -13.40 -4.08 -14.50
CA VAL A 187 -13.98 -4.13 -15.84
C VAL A 187 -12.83 -4.17 -16.86
N PRO A 188 -12.68 -5.23 -17.69
CA PRO A 188 -11.65 -5.31 -18.71
C PRO A 188 -12.03 -4.46 -19.93
N ALA A 189 -12.05 -3.12 -19.76
CA ALA A 189 -12.53 -2.20 -20.79
C ALA A 189 -11.67 -2.15 -22.05
N ALA A 190 -10.39 -2.51 -21.95
CA ALA A 190 -9.46 -2.36 -23.05
C ALA A 190 -9.61 -3.42 -24.14
N LEU A 191 -10.14 -4.60 -23.80
CA LEU A 191 -10.28 -5.71 -24.75
C LEU A 191 -11.50 -5.54 -25.67
N ASP A 192 -12.55 -4.93 -25.18
CA ASP A 192 -13.80 -4.77 -25.92
C ASP A 192 -13.72 -3.72 -27.04
N VAL A 193 -12.79 -2.78 -26.91
CA VAL A 193 -12.63 -1.68 -27.89
C VAL A 193 -11.84 -2.12 -29.12
N GLU A 194 -10.89 -3.04 -28.96
CA GLU A 194 -10.06 -3.51 -30.08
C GLU A 194 -10.83 -4.42 -31.03
N GLU A 195 -11.72 -5.24 -30.51
CA GLU A 195 -12.52 -6.12 -31.36
C GLU A 195 -13.56 -5.39 -32.19
N ALA A 196 -14.06 -4.29 -31.68
CA ALA A 196 -15.02 -3.48 -32.43
C ALA A 196 -14.40 -2.69 -33.59
N GLY A 197 -13.09 -2.47 -33.57
CA GLY A 197 -12.37 -1.70 -34.59
C GLY A 197 -11.91 -2.52 -35.80
N THR A 198 -11.99 -3.84 -35.74
CA THR A 198 -11.43 -4.71 -36.79
C THR A 198 -12.46 -5.34 -37.73
N SER A 199 -13.70 -5.05 -37.54
CA SER A 199 -14.80 -5.58 -38.38
C SER A 199 -15.25 -4.58 -39.47
N GLY A 200 -14.30 -3.84 -40.00
CA GLY A 200 -14.57 -2.94 -41.14
C GLY A 200 -14.40 -3.63 -42.46
#